data_bb1a6381e2811ecd317a67b6be3f445b
#
_entry.id   bb1a6381e2811ecd317a67b6be3f445b
#
_cell.length_a   1.000
_cell.length_b   1.000
_cell.length_c   1.000
_cell.angle_alpha   90.00
_cell.angle_beta   90.00
_cell.angle_gamma   90.00
#
_symmetry.space_group_name_H-M   'P 1'
#
loop_
_entity.id
_entity.type
_entity.pdbx_description
1 polymer ?
#
loop_
_entity_poly.entity_id
_entity_poly.type
_entity_poly.pdbx_seq_one_letter_code
_entity_poly.pdbx_strand_id
1 'polypeptide(L)'
;AAAAAVALRPLRWLLHTVTPIGWGSLVLLAACGLTGAVMGWQEAWSAAAAVGIVAVSAWLWLIPRRGYSVNHNLLESRVTVGDHALIRLTVTNPRTRPLLPSRMEMPVGPGRAVFVVPTLTPGAVHERGFVLPTQRRGIVTVGPVLAVQRDPVGLLQRERSLSTPQHIHIHPRTVRLGTVLHGVLRDIEGAVTQDLSSSDVAFHALREYVPGDDRRNVHWRTTARTGRLMVRQFEETRRSSLLVLLSTRQDDYAGEEDFETAVSIACSLAMDAIQDGREVRFITQIGALPTSSALRMLDTSCLLSTGEDDFGCDLLVRHACTAHPDASIVVLVTGQQVDRAVLARARGFAPLPMVTVALRAGQHGLSRHHAGTMPVVDMDRLEQLPTALRRAL
;
A
#
# COMPACT_ATOMS: atom_id res chain seq x y z
N ALA A 1 26.88 12.73 23.70
CA ALA A 1 25.88 11.71 23.32
C ALA A 1 26.54 10.41 22.77
N ALA A 2 27.56 10.48 21.91
CA ALA A 2 28.23 9.31 21.30
C ALA A 2 28.98 8.44 22.34
N ALA A 3 29.67 9.02 23.32
CA ALA A 3 30.40 8.29 24.36
C ALA A 3 29.48 7.51 25.30
N ALA A 4 28.31 8.04 25.67
CA ALA A 4 27.32 7.35 26.47
C ALA A 4 26.69 6.16 25.73
N ALA A 5 26.52 6.25 24.40
CA ALA A 5 26.01 5.15 23.57
C ALA A 5 27.00 3.97 23.48
N VAL A 6 28.32 4.24 23.55
CA VAL A 6 29.35 3.20 23.53
C VAL A 6 29.43 2.50 24.88
N ALA A 7 29.33 3.23 25.99
CA ALA A 7 29.35 2.67 27.34
C ALA A 7 28.13 1.79 27.66
N LEU A 8 26.97 2.08 27.06
CA LEU A 8 25.73 1.30 27.26
C LEU A 8 25.61 0.06 26.37
N ARG A 9 26.50 -0.14 25.41
CA ARG A 9 26.50 -1.33 24.52
C ARG A 9 26.62 -2.67 25.26
N PRO A 10 27.54 -2.86 26.21
CA PRO A 10 27.66 -4.12 26.94
C PRO A 10 26.44 -4.38 27.83
N LEU A 11 25.87 -3.34 28.44
CA LEU A 11 24.69 -3.46 29.30
C LEU A 11 23.45 -3.85 28.47
N ARG A 12 23.24 -3.23 27.32
CA ARG A 12 22.18 -3.62 26.36
C ARG A 12 22.35 -5.04 25.86
N TRP A 13 23.59 -5.45 25.57
CA TRP A 13 23.87 -6.81 25.14
C TRP A 13 23.51 -7.83 26.22
N LEU A 14 23.87 -7.57 27.49
CA LEU A 14 23.50 -8.41 28.66
C LEU A 14 21.97 -8.50 28.83
N LEU A 15 21.26 -7.37 28.78
CA LEU A 15 19.81 -7.32 28.93
C LEU A 15 19.06 -8.10 27.85
N HIS A 16 19.60 -8.16 26.61
CA HIS A 16 19.01 -8.95 25.53
C HIS A 16 19.46 -10.41 25.49
N THR A 17 20.57 -10.74 26.14
CA THR A 17 21.14 -12.09 26.12
C THR A 17 20.67 -12.93 27.31
N VAL A 18 20.46 -12.33 28.46
CA VAL A 18 20.01 -13.02 29.69
C VAL A 18 18.48 -13.10 29.67
N THR A 19 17.94 -14.31 29.73
CA THR A 19 16.49 -14.53 29.81
C THR A 19 15.97 -14.20 31.20
N PRO A 20 14.64 -14.07 31.42
CA PRO A 20 14.10 -13.92 32.77
C PRO A 20 14.51 -15.04 33.73
N ILE A 21 14.64 -16.28 33.23
CA ILE A 21 15.12 -17.42 33.99
C ILE A 21 16.61 -17.24 34.33
N GLY A 22 17.40 -16.70 33.39
CA GLY A 22 18.81 -16.38 33.60
C GLY A 22 19.01 -15.32 34.72
N TRP A 23 18.19 -14.27 34.74
CA TRP A 23 18.19 -13.27 35.81
C TRP A 23 17.83 -13.89 37.15
N GLY A 24 16.80 -14.76 37.19
CA GLY A 24 16.47 -15.51 38.42
C GLY A 24 17.62 -16.39 38.93
N SER A 25 18.36 -17.07 38.03
CA SER A 25 19.48 -17.89 38.38
C SER A 25 20.67 -17.07 38.89
N LEU A 26 20.91 -15.86 38.35
CA LEU A 26 21.95 -14.94 38.85
C LEU A 26 21.60 -14.42 40.27
N VAL A 27 20.33 -14.09 40.53
CA VAL A 27 19.86 -13.69 41.86
C VAL A 27 20.00 -14.86 42.84
N LEU A 28 19.65 -16.08 42.45
CA LEU A 28 19.82 -17.28 43.26
C LEU A 28 21.29 -17.54 43.58
N LEU A 29 22.16 -17.44 42.57
CA LEU A 29 23.64 -17.57 42.74
C LEU A 29 24.16 -16.56 43.80
N ALA A 30 23.75 -15.28 43.67
CA ALA A 30 24.14 -14.24 44.58
C ALA A 30 23.62 -14.49 46.03
N ALA A 31 22.35 -14.90 46.15
CA ALA A 31 21.74 -15.21 47.44
C ALA A 31 22.42 -16.40 48.14
N CYS A 32 22.63 -17.50 47.40
CA CYS A 32 23.35 -18.68 47.94
C CYS A 32 24.80 -18.36 48.30
N GLY A 33 25.51 -17.57 47.51
CA GLY A 33 26.87 -17.13 47.83
C GLY A 33 26.93 -16.23 49.04
N LEU A 34 26.00 -15.29 49.18
CA LEU A 34 25.91 -14.39 50.36
C LEU A 34 25.56 -15.15 51.63
N THR A 35 24.59 -16.06 51.62
CA THR A 35 24.22 -16.89 52.76
C THR A 35 25.37 -17.80 53.20
N GLY A 36 26.08 -18.42 52.24
CA GLY A 36 27.29 -19.21 52.49
C GLY A 36 28.39 -18.39 53.14
N ALA A 37 28.63 -17.15 52.67
CA ALA A 37 29.65 -16.26 53.20
C ALA A 37 29.31 -15.71 54.58
N VAL A 38 28.04 -15.35 54.85
CA VAL A 38 27.61 -14.74 56.12
C VAL A 38 27.36 -15.79 57.21
N MET A 39 26.74 -16.92 56.88
CA MET A 39 26.32 -17.95 57.82
C MET A 39 27.28 -19.15 57.90
N GLY A 40 28.29 -19.22 57.02
CA GLY A 40 29.23 -20.33 56.96
C GLY A 40 28.61 -21.65 56.49
N TRP A 41 27.44 -21.63 55.81
CA TRP A 41 26.75 -22.85 55.38
C TRP A 41 27.43 -23.49 54.15
N GLN A 42 27.91 -24.74 54.34
CA GLN A 42 28.55 -25.48 53.26
C GLN A 42 27.57 -25.86 52.16
N GLU A 43 26.30 -26.16 52.54
CA GLU A 43 25.22 -26.46 51.57
C GLU A 43 24.92 -25.27 50.67
N ALA A 44 24.98 -24.04 51.19
CA ALA A 44 24.77 -22.83 50.41
C ALA A 44 25.90 -22.63 49.38
N TRP A 45 27.15 -22.91 49.75
CA TRP A 45 28.29 -22.90 48.83
C TRP A 45 28.18 -23.96 47.73
N SER A 46 27.73 -25.18 48.07
CA SER A 46 27.53 -26.24 47.07
C SER A 46 26.40 -25.90 46.10
N ALA A 47 25.31 -25.28 46.58
CA ALA A 47 24.24 -24.81 45.73
C ALA A 47 24.70 -23.68 44.80
N ALA A 48 25.46 -22.71 45.33
CA ALA A 48 26.05 -21.64 44.53
C ALA A 48 26.98 -22.19 43.43
N ALA A 49 27.84 -23.18 43.79
CA ALA A 49 28.73 -23.84 42.81
C ALA A 49 27.93 -24.56 41.71
N ALA A 50 26.85 -25.28 42.07
CA ALA A 50 25.99 -25.98 41.10
C ALA A 50 25.35 -24.99 40.08
N VAL A 51 24.75 -23.90 40.62
CA VAL A 51 24.16 -22.84 39.74
C VAL A 51 25.24 -22.17 38.90
N GLY A 52 26.44 -21.94 39.47
CA GLY A 52 27.58 -21.38 38.71
C GLY A 52 28.05 -22.28 37.57
N ILE A 53 28.14 -23.60 37.79
CA ILE A 53 28.49 -24.57 36.72
C ILE A 53 27.45 -24.55 35.59
N VAL A 54 26.16 -24.49 35.93
CA VAL A 54 25.08 -24.41 34.93
C VAL A 54 25.19 -23.09 34.16
N ALA A 55 25.44 -21.97 34.84
CA ALA A 55 25.60 -20.66 34.16
C ALA A 55 26.82 -20.63 33.23
N VAL A 56 27.95 -21.20 33.66
CA VAL A 56 29.16 -21.33 32.82
C VAL A 56 28.90 -22.26 31.61
N SER A 57 28.22 -23.38 31.82
CA SER A 57 27.85 -24.29 30.73
C SER A 57 26.92 -23.61 29.69
N ALA A 58 25.94 -22.82 30.18
CA ALA A 58 25.08 -22.02 29.34
C ALA A 58 25.87 -20.99 28.52
N TRP A 59 26.85 -20.34 29.13
CA TRP A 59 27.72 -19.38 28.42
C TRP A 59 28.58 -20.06 27.34
N LEU A 60 29.12 -21.27 27.57
CA LEU A 60 29.84 -22.07 26.58
C LEU A 60 28.95 -22.43 25.38
N TRP A 61 27.64 -22.69 25.62
CA TRP A 61 26.68 -22.93 24.54
C TRP A 61 26.44 -21.68 23.67
N LEU A 62 26.66 -20.48 24.18
CA LEU A 62 26.45 -19.23 23.48
C LEU A 62 27.61 -18.84 22.57
N ILE A 63 28.73 -19.63 22.56
CA ILE A 63 29.85 -19.38 21.65
C ILE A 63 29.31 -19.32 20.22
N PRO A 64 29.62 -18.23 19.48
CA PRO A 64 29.01 -17.99 18.18
C PRO A 64 29.29 -19.11 17.18
N ARG A 65 28.26 -19.82 16.81
CA ARG A 65 28.32 -20.77 15.66
C ARG A 65 28.14 -19.95 14.38
N ARG A 66 29.23 -19.36 13.87
CA ARG A 66 29.24 -18.52 12.68
C ARG A 66 29.23 -19.39 11.45
N GLY A 67 28.35 -19.13 10.46
CA GLY A 67 28.53 -19.79 9.18
C GLY A 67 27.33 -19.94 8.26
N TYR A 68 26.10 -19.72 8.70
CA TYR A 68 24.98 -19.75 7.78
C TYR A 68 24.97 -18.52 6.85
N SER A 69 24.83 -18.75 5.55
CA SER A 69 24.42 -17.74 4.60
C SER A 69 22.94 -17.94 4.33
N VAL A 70 22.14 -16.93 4.59
CA VAL A 70 20.70 -16.98 4.41
C VAL A 70 20.32 -15.96 3.37
N ASN A 71 19.67 -16.44 2.33
CA ASN A 71 19.04 -15.62 1.33
C ASN A 71 17.53 -15.92 1.35
N HIS A 72 16.72 -14.89 1.54
CA HIS A 72 15.29 -14.99 1.36
C HIS A 72 14.92 -14.22 0.09
N ASN A 73 14.46 -14.94 -0.90
CA ASN A 73 13.96 -14.36 -2.12
C ASN A 73 12.45 -14.32 -2.06
N LEU A 74 11.93 -13.11 -2.12
CA LEU A 74 10.54 -12.90 -2.46
C LEU A 74 10.38 -13.23 -3.94
N LEU A 75 9.62 -14.28 -4.26
CA LEU A 75 9.29 -14.58 -5.66
C LEU A 75 8.55 -13.41 -6.29
N GLU A 76 7.70 -12.76 -5.49
CA GLU A 76 6.94 -11.57 -5.89
C GLU A 76 6.99 -10.55 -4.76
N SER A 77 7.43 -9.33 -5.07
CA SER A 77 7.43 -8.20 -4.13
C SER A 77 6.07 -7.48 -4.07
N ARG A 78 5.17 -7.83 -4.98
CA ARG A 78 3.82 -7.29 -5.13
C ARG A 78 2.84 -8.42 -5.38
N VAL A 79 1.75 -8.45 -4.63
CA VAL A 79 0.69 -9.45 -4.73
C VAL A 79 -0.66 -8.77 -4.56
N THR A 80 -1.71 -9.36 -5.09
CA THR A 80 -3.08 -8.84 -4.92
C THR A 80 -3.75 -9.49 -3.70
N VAL A 81 -4.66 -8.80 -3.05
CA VAL A 81 -5.49 -9.35 -1.99
C VAL A 81 -6.20 -10.63 -2.47
N GLY A 82 -6.01 -11.71 -1.73
CA GLY A 82 -6.56 -13.04 -2.05
C GLY A 82 -5.62 -13.97 -2.80
N ASP A 83 -4.53 -13.47 -3.38
CA ASP A 83 -3.49 -14.29 -4.00
C ASP A 83 -2.54 -14.87 -2.94
N HIS A 84 -1.74 -15.85 -3.30
CA HIS A 84 -0.76 -16.46 -2.43
C HIS A 84 0.64 -15.88 -2.68
N ALA A 85 1.18 -15.16 -1.70
CA ALA A 85 2.59 -14.74 -1.75
C ALA A 85 3.49 -15.87 -1.24
N LEU A 86 4.37 -16.37 -2.11
CA LEU A 86 5.35 -17.38 -1.77
C LEU A 86 6.69 -16.74 -1.42
N ILE A 87 7.17 -17.01 -0.22
CA ILE A 87 8.49 -16.61 0.25
C ILE A 87 9.37 -17.85 0.21
N ARG A 88 10.42 -17.83 -0.59
CA ARG A 88 11.43 -18.90 -0.62
C ARG A 88 12.61 -18.49 0.22
N LEU A 89 12.87 -19.26 1.25
CA LEU A 89 14.04 -19.13 2.10
C LEU A 89 15.06 -20.17 1.69
N THR A 90 16.27 -19.71 1.39
CA THR A 90 17.41 -20.56 1.05
C THR A 90 18.51 -20.36 2.09
N VAL A 91 18.85 -21.43 2.82
CA VAL A 91 19.91 -21.46 3.82
C VAL A 91 21.05 -22.32 3.28
N THR A 92 22.24 -21.72 3.17
CA THR A 92 23.43 -22.41 2.64
C THR A 92 24.53 -22.48 3.69
N ASN A 93 25.30 -23.56 3.66
CA ASN A 93 26.55 -23.69 4.40
C ASN A 93 27.76 -23.36 3.49
N PRO A 94 28.28 -22.13 3.53
CA PRO A 94 29.45 -21.76 2.72
C PRO A 94 30.78 -22.23 3.30
N ARG A 95 30.76 -22.99 4.41
CA ARG A 95 31.98 -23.44 5.10
C ARG A 95 32.38 -24.84 4.71
N THR A 96 33.63 -25.17 5.05
CA THR A 96 34.20 -26.51 4.86
C THR A 96 33.89 -27.51 5.99
N ARG A 97 33.19 -27.05 7.05
CA ARG A 97 32.77 -27.88 8.19
C ARG A 97 31.26 -27.97 8.27
N PRO A 98 30.72 -29.09 8.73
CA PRO A 98 29.25 -29.21 8.91
C PRO A 98 28.75 -28.20 9.96
N LEU A 99 27.59 -27.63 9.72
CA LEU A 99 26.90 -26.76 10.64
C LEU A 99 25.84 -27.56 11.41
N LEU A 100 25.81 -27.39 12.72
CA LEU A 100 24.84 -28.05 13.60
C LEU A 100 23.45 -27.47 13.39
N PRO A 101 22.38 -28.20 13.78
CA PRO A 101 21.01 -27.70 13.68
C PRO A 101 20.85 -26.36 14.37
N SER A 102 20.07 -25.46 13.77
CA SER A 102 19.79 -24.14 14.33
C SER A 102 18.33 -23.80 14.18
N ARG A 103 17.76 -23.23 15.27
CA ARG A 103 16.42 -22.61 15.22
C ARG A 103 16.54 -21.25 14.59
N MET A 104 15.70 -21.02 13.59
CA MET A 104 15.60 -19.72 12.93
C MET A 104 14.18 -19.17 13.09
N GLU A 105 14.11 -17.86 13.19
CA GLU A 105 12.87 -17.12 13.30
C GLU A 105 12.86 -16.01 12.24
N MET A 106 11.73 -15.83 11.58
CA MET A 106 11.53 -14.78 10.59
C MET A 106 10.24 -14.04 10.92
N PRO A 107 10.31 -12.77 11.34
CA PRO A 107 9.13 -11.93 11.47
C PRO A 107 8.42 -11.79 10.11
N VAL A 108 7.10 -11.89 10.10
CA VAL A 108 6.27 -11.72 8.93
C VAL A 108 5.05 -10.92 9.35
N GLY A 109 5.05 -9.61 9.07
CA GLY A 109 4.04 -8.69 9.58
C GLY A 109 3.91 -8.76 11.11
N PRO A 110 2.69 -8.93 11.66
CA PRO A 110 2.48 -9.07 13.11
C PRO A 110 2.86 -10.47 13.64
N GLY A 111 3.06 -11.45 12.76
CA GLY A 111 3.39 -12.82 13.09
C GLY A 111 4.88 -13.14 13.05
N ARG A 112 5.21 -14.40 13.38
CA ARG A 112 6.58 -14.89 13.37
C ARG A 112 6.60 -16.34 12.87
N ALA A 113 7.32 -16.59 11.77
CA ALA A 113 7.58 -17.94 11.29
C ALA A 113 8.80 -18.53 12.03
N VAL A 114 8.62 -19.69 12.64
CA VAL A 114 9.67 -20.42 13.38
C VAL A 114 9.95 -21.73 12.66
N PHE A 115 11.22 -22.02 12.42
CA PHE A 115 11.65 -23.23 11.75
C PHE A 115 13.03 -23.68 12.25
N VAL A 116 13.31 -24.97 12.06
CA VAL A 116 14.60 -25.55 12.41
C VAL A 116 15.30 -25.94 11.10
N VAL A 117 16.53 -25.46 10.96
CA VAL A 117 17.43 -25.88 9.89
C VAL A 117 18.18 -27.11 10.38
N PRO A 118 18.18 -28.23 9.63
CA PRO A 118 18.88 -29.45 10.01
C PRO A 118 20.41 -29.25 9.92
N THR A 119 21.18 -30.28 10.28
CA THR A 119 22.62 -30.28 10.05
C THR A 119 22.93 -30.12 8.56
N LEU A 120 23.72 -29.09 8.21
CA LEU A 120 24.13 -28.84 6.83
C LEU A 120 25.59 -29.24 6.62
N THR A 121 25.84 -30.19 5.75
CA THR A 121 27.18 -30.53 5.27
C THR A 121 27.79 -29.35 4.47
N PRO A 122 29.11 -29.30 4.25
CA PRO A 122 29.75 -28.26 3.43
C PRO A 122 29.08 -28.14 2.06
N GLY A 123 28.72 -26.93 1.67
CA GLY A 123 28.04 -26.63 0.39
C GLY A 123 26.56 -27.02 0.32
N ALA A 124 26.01 -27.68 1.33
CA ALA A 124 24.60 -28.08 1.32
C ALA A 124 23.66 -26.86 1.39
N VAL A 125 22.53 -26.99 0.70
CA VAL A 125 21.47 -25.99 0.61
C VAL A 125 20.20 -26.56 1.24
N HIS A 126 19.56 -25.79 2.09
CA HIS A 126 18.24 -26.13 2.65
C HIS A 126 17.24 -25.06 2.21
N GLU A 127 16.20 -25.50 1.51
CA GLU A 127 15.15 -24.60 1.05
C GLU A 127 13.85 -24.82 1.84
N ARG A 128 13.16 -23.73 2.13
CA ARG A 128 11.85 -23.75 2.75
C ARG A 128 10.94 -22.68 2.16
N GLY A 129 9.72 -23.08 1.81
CA GLY A 129 8.66 -22.20 1.35
C GLY A 129 7.73 -21.82 2.50
N PHE A 130 7.32 -20.54 2.52
CA PHE A 130 6.27 -20.03 3.39
C PHE A 130 5.21 -19.36 2.54
N VAL A 131 3.95 -19.56 2.88
CA VAL A 131 2.81 -18.86 2.27
C VAL A 131 2.43 -17.72 3.19
N LEU A 132 2.42 -16.50 2.65
CA LEU A 132 1.94 -15.33 3.36
C LEU A 132 0.42 -15.19 3.13
N PRO A 133 -0.39 -15.06 4.19
CA PRO A 133 -1.80 -14.72 4.03
C PRO A 133 -1.92 -13.26 3.54
N THR A 134 -2.63 -13.08 2.42
CA THR A 134 -2.83 -11.77 1.76
C THR A 134 -4.29 -11.34 1.85
N GLN A 135 -4.90 -11.50 3.02
CA GLN A 135 -6.34 -11.23 3.21
C GLN A 135 -6.69 -9.73 3.20
N ARG A 136 -5.72 -8.88 3.53
CA ARG A 136 -5.90 -7.43 3.60
C ARG A 136 -4.80 -6.72 2.84
N ARG A 137 -5.15 -5.61 2.21
CA ARG A 137 -4.24 -4.68 1.57
C ARG A 137 -3.28 -4.07 2.60
N GLY A 138 -2.05 -3.84 2.19
CA GLY A 138 -1.05 -3.21 3.05
C GLY A 138 0.39 -3.52 2.65
N ILE A 139 1.32 -3.04 3.48
CA ILE A 139 2.74 -3.36 3.35
C ILE A 139 3.13 -4.30 4.47
N VAL A 140 3.55 -5.51 4.10
CA VAL A 140 4.00 -6.52 5.05
C VAL A 140 5.53 -6.59 5.01
N THR A 141 6.15 -6.36 6.16
CA THR A 141 7.60 -6.53 6.32
C THR A 141 7.90 -7.99 6.62
N VAL A 142 8.79 -8.58 5.84
CA VAL A 142 9.29 -9.95 5.96
C VAL A 142 10.75 -9.91 6.36
N GLY A 143 11.10 -10.61 7.43
CA GLY A 143 12.44 -10.64 7.97
C GLY A 143 12.78 -9.44 8.89
N PRO A 144 14.04 -9.32 9.30
CA PRO A 144 15.17 -10.18 8.94
C PRO A 144 15.05 -11.60 9.46
N VAL A 145 15.71 -12.56 8.81
CA VAL A 145 15.82 -13.91 9.37
C VAL A 145 16.80 -13.87 10.53
N LEU A 146 16.36 -14.34 11.69
CA LEU A 146 17.10 -14.37 12.93
C LEU A 146 17.53 -15.81 13.24
N ALA A 147 18.82 -16.05 13.44
CA ALA A 147 19.28 -17.29 14.05
C ALA A 147 19.18 -17.12 15.58
N VAL A 148 18.36 -17.96 16.20
CA VAL A 148 18.16 -17.97 17.65
C VAL A 148 18.94 -19.11 18.26
N GLN A 149 19.95 -18.76 19.02
CA GLN A 149 20.76 -19.71 19.76
C GLN A 149 20.39 -19.59 21.25
N ARG A 150 19.88 -20.67 21.81
CA ARG A 150 19.47 -20.77 23.21
C ARG A 150 20.18 -21.95 23.87
N ASP A 151 20.64 -21.80 25.09
CA ASP A 151 21.18 -22.91 25.87
C ASP A 151 20.06 -23.90 26.26
N PRO A 152 20.39 -25.18 26.59
CA PRO A 152 19.40 -26.21 26.90
C PRO A 152 18.52 -25.88 28.11
N VAL A 153 19.06 -25.16 29.11
CA VAL A 153 18.36 -24.76 30.33
C VAL A 153 17.53 -23.49 30.11
N GLY A 154 17.90 -22.71 29.09
CA GLY A 154 17.23 -21.48 28.71
C GLY A 154 17.59 -20.25 29.56
N LEU A 155 18.78 -20.24 30.14
CA LEU A 155 19.29 -19.10 30.92
C LEU A 155 19.71 -17.95 29.98
N LEU A 156 20.29 -18.29 28.84
CA LEU A 156 20.83 -17.35 27.88
C LEU A 156 20.23 -17.58 26.49
N GLN A 157 19.95 -16.49 25.79
CA GLN A 157 19.50 -16.52 24.41
C GLN A 157 20.26 -15.47 23.60
N ARG A 158 20.69 -15.84 22.42
CA ARG A 158 21.34 -14.93 21.48
C ARG A 158 20.67 -14.95 20.14
N GLU A 159 20.27 -13.78 19.69
CA GLU A 159 19.69 -13.57 18.36
C GLU A 159 20.74 -12.93 17.44
N ARG A 160 20.77 -13.40 16.21
CA ARG A 160 21.61 -12.83 15.17
C ARG A 160 20.85 -12.68 13.89
N SER A 161 20.81 -11.47 13.37
CA SER A 161 20.26 -11.20 12.04
C SER A 161 21.18 -11.79 10.97
N LEU A 162 20.59 -12.57 10.05
CA LEU A 162 21.27 -13.23 8.92
C LEU A 162 20.89 -12.62 7.59
N SER A 163 19.86 -11.76 7.53
CA SER A 163 19.39 -11.12 6.31
C SER A 163 18.87 -9.71 6.59
N THR A 164 18.57 -8.96 5.55
CA THR A 164 17.89 -7.65 5.64
C THR A 164 16.39 -7.82 5.53
N PRO A 165 15.57 -6.97 6.18
CA PRO A 165 14.13 -7.00 5.98
C PRO A 165 13.77 -6.61 4.54
N GLN A 166 12.69 -7.19 4.03
CA GLN A 166 12.10 -6.89 2.73
C GLN A 166 10.62 -6.55 2.89
N HIS A 167 10.06 -5.77 1.97
CA HIS A 167 8.67 -5.35 2.01
C HIS A 167 7.90 -6.00 0.87
N ILE A 168 6.71 -6.53 1.19
CA ILE A 168 5.74 -7.02 0.22
C ILE A 168 4.58 -6.04 0.21
N HIS A 169 4.23 -5.55 -0.98
CA HIS A 169 3.05 -4.71 -1.18
C HIS A 169 1.87 -5.62 -1.54
N ILE A 170 0.85 -5.63 -0.72
CA ILE A 170 -0.40 -6.33 -0.98
C ILE A 170 -1.36 -5.30 -1.57
N HIS A 171 -1.53 -5.33 -2.88
CA HIS A 171 -2.37 -4.41 -3.65
C HIS A 171 -3.86 -4.71 -3.44
N PRO A 172 -4.72 -3.69 -3.55
CA PRO A 172 -6.17 -3.91 -3.57
C PRO A 172 -6.56 -4.73 -4.80
N ARG A 173 -7.69 -5.43 -4.70
CA ARG A 173 -8.28 -6.09 -5.88
C ARG A 173 -8.72 -5.03 -6.88
N THR A 174 -8.48 -5.28 -8.16
CA THR A 174 -8.88 -4.38 -9.24
C THR A 174 -9.61 -5.16 -10.33
N VAL A 175 -10.57 -4.50 -10.97
CA VAL A 175 -11.32 -5.05 -12.10
C VAL A 175 -11.05 -4.19 -13.33
N ARG A 176 -10.85 -4.83 -14.47
CA ARG A 176 -10.73 -4.14 -15.76
C ARG A 176 -12.09 -3.65 -16.20
N LEU A 177 -12.18 -2.38 -16.58
CA LEU A 177 -13.40 -1.75 -17.03
C LEU A 177 -13.54 -1.82 -18.55
N GLY A 178 -12.41 -1.90 -19.25
CA GLY A 178 -12.31 -2.08 -20.69
C GLY A 178 -13.09 -1.01 -21.47
N THR A 179 -13.91 -1.44 -22.43
CA THR A 179 -14.68 -0.53 -23.28
C THR A 179 -15.74 0.31 -22.58
N VAL A 180 -16.09 -0.03 -21.33
CA VAL A 180 -17.16 0.67 -20.60
C VAL A 180 -16.74 2.07 -20.22
N LEU A 181 -15.59 2.20 -19.55
CA LEU A 181 -15.06 3.52 -19.16
C LEU A 181 -14.72 4.33 -20.44
N HIS A 182 -14.13 3.67 -21.44
CA HIS A 182 -13.80 4.30 -22.72
C HIS A 182 -15.04 4.84 -23.45
N GLY A 183 -16.12 4.06 -23.52
CA GLY A 183 -17.38 4.48 -24.13
C GLY A 183 -17.99 5.68 -23.44
N VAL A 184 -18.10 5.59 -22.12
CA VAL A 184 -18.62 6.66 -21.26
C VAL A 184 -17.83 7.97 -21.43
N LEU A 185 -16.52 7.88 -21.37
CA LEU A 185 -15.63 9.04 -21.52
C LEU A 185 -15.74 9.66 -22.94
N ARG A 186 -15.89 8.83 -23.96
CA ARG A 186 -16.09 9.28 -25.34
C ARG A 186 -17.44 9.94 -25.57
N ASP A 187 -18.50 9.43 -24.97
CA ASP A 187 -19.84 10.04 -25.04
C ASP A 187 -19.85 11.43 -24.40
N ILE A 188 -19.12 11.61 -23.30
CA ILE A 188 -18.96 12.91 -22.63
C ILE A 188 -18.07 13.85 -23.49
N GLU A 189 -16.98 13.35 -24.07
CA GLU A 189 -16.16 14.10 -25.02
C GLU A 189 -16.99 14.61 -26.20
N GLY A 190 -17.87 13.79 -26.75
CA GLY A 190 -18.77 14.16 -27.84
C GLY A 190 -19.83 15.21 -27.47
N ALA A 191 -20.23 15.28 -26.19
CA ALA A 191 -21.20 16.26 -25.71
C ALA A 191 -20.58 17.64 -25.39
N VAL A 192 -19.29 17.69 -25.06
CA VAL A 192 -18.58 18.92 -24.65
C VAL A 192 -17.97 19.69 -25.83
N THR A 193 -17.87 19.09 -27.02
CA THR A 193 -17.18 19.65 -28.19
C THR A 193 -17.95 20.73 -28.95
N GLN A 194 -18.81 21.50 -28.31
CA GLN A 194 -19.41 22.70 -28.95
C GLN A 194 -18.58 23.97 -28.74
N ASP A 195 -17.53 23.95 -27.94
CA ASP A 195 -16.61 25.07 -27.79
C ASP A 195 -15.52 25.04 -28.88
N LEU A 196 -15.70 25.92 -29.87
CA LEU A 196 -14.80 26.09 -31.00
C LEU A 196 -13.56 26.87 -30.56
N SER A 197 -12.40 26.23 -30.57
CA SER A 197 -11.11 26.88 -30.28
C SER A 197 -10.42 27.39 -31.56
N SER A 198 -9.64 28.46 -31.40
CA SER A 198 -8.79 29.01 -32.48
C SER A 198 -7.42 28.36 -32.59
N SER A 199 -7.09 27.42 -31.73
CA SER A 199 -5.77 26.75 -31.67
C SER A 199 -5.87 25.23 -31.54
N ASP A 200 -5.45 24.57 -32.63
CA ASP A 200 -4.94 23.18 -32.76
C ASP A 200 -5.90 21.97 -32.73
N VAL A 201 -5.85 21.21 -33.70
CA VAL A 201 -5.37 19.89 -34.11
C VAL A 201 -6.28 19.21 -35.14
N ALA A 202 -7.62 19.27 -35.05
CA ALA A 202 -8.50 18.68 -36.02
C ALA A 202 -9.24 19.77 -36.82
N PHE A 203 -9.13 19.74 -38.15
CA PHE A 203 -9.88 20.62 -39.03
C PHE A 203 -11.38 20.30 -38.91
N HIS A 204 -12.17 21.27 -38.44
CA HIS A 204 -13.63 21.11 -38.32
C HIS A 204 -14.34 21.75 -39.50
N ALA A 205 -14.15 23.03 -39.75
CA ALA A 205 -14.87 23.78 -40.77
C ALA A 205 -14.06 24.98 -41.29
N LEU A 206 -14.53 25.54 -42.41
CA LEU A 206 -14.09 26.85 -42.90
C LEU A 206 -15.21 27.87 -42.64
N ARG A 207 -14.90 28.97 -41.96
CA ARG A 207 -15.80 30.12 -41.81
C ARG A 207 -15.20 31.39 -42.37
N GLU A 208 -16.03 32.40 -42.61
CA GLU A 208 -15.53 33.70 -43.02
C GLU A 208 -14.69 34.34 -41.88
N TYR A 209 -13.64 35.03 -42.27
CA TYR A 209 -12.75 35.77 -41.40
C TYR A 209 -13.50 36.90 -40.70
N VAL A 210 -13.34 36.99 -39.38
CA VAL A 210 -13.81 38.11 -38.58
C VAL A 210 -12.61 38.89 -38.03
N PRO A 211 -12.63 40.25 -38.00
CA PRO A 211 -11.55 41.03 -37.45
C PRO A 211 -11.20 40.56 -36.04
N GLY A 212 -9.94 40.15 -35.83
CA GLY A 212 -9.45 39.54 -34.60
C GLY A 212 -8.98 38.10 -34.77
N ASP A 213 -9.34 37.41 -35.85
CA ASP A 213 -8.87 36.05 -36.14
C ASP A 213 -7.38 36.02 -36.50
N ASP A 214 -6.68 34.96 -36.08
CA ASP A 214 -5.27 34.76 -36.45
C ASP A 214 -5.11 34.47 -37.93
N ARG A 215 -4.38 35.36 -38.63
CA ARG A 215 -4.11 35.28 -40.07
C ARG A 215 -3.35 34.01 -40.47
N ARG A 216 -2.68 33.30 -39.54
CA ARG A 216 -2.00 32.03 -39.79
C ARG A 216 -2.98 30.91 -40.14
N ASN A 217 -4.21 31.03 -39.65
CA ASN A 217 -5.27 30.04 -39.87
C ASN A 217 -6.08 30.31 -41.16
N VAL A 218 -5.72 31.30 -41.98
CA VAL A 218 -6.38 31.60 -43.25
C VAL A 218 -6.12 30.45 -44.26
N HIS A 219 -7.21 29.91 -44.80
CA HIS A 219 -7.16 28.85 -45.82
C HIS A 219 -7.09 29.47 -47.22
N TRP A 220 -5.90 29.86 -47.66
CA TRP A 220 -5.64 30.61 -48.89
C TRP A 220 -6.26 29.98 -50.13
N ARG A 221 -6.30 28.66 -50.21
CA ARG A 221 -6.88 27.95 -51.36
C ARG A 221 -8.39 28.21 -51.53
N THR A 222 -9.13 28.17 -50.43
CA THR A 222 -10.58 28.46 -50.47
C THR A 222 -10.83 29.93 -50.60
N THR A 223 -10.01 30.77 -49.92
CA THR A 223 -10.05 32.25 -50.08
C THR A 223 -9.90 32.66 -51.58
N ALA A 224 -8.93 32.07 -52.27
CA ALA A 224 -8.73 32.34 -53.72
C ALA A 224 -9.90 31.88 -54.58
N ARG A 225 -10.63 30.85 -54.18
CA ARG A 225 -11.76 30.30 -54.90
C ARG A 225 -13.07 31.04 -54.63
N THR A 226 -13.27 31.50 -53.42
CA THR A 226 -14.53 32.14 -52.99
C THR A 226 -14.47 33.67 -53.04
N GLY A 227 -13.25 34.27 -53.15
CA GLY A 227 -13.02 35.71 -53.11
C GLY A 227 -13.22 36.34 -51.73
N ARG A 228 -13.48 35.53 -50.69
CA ARG A 228 -13.66 35.95 -49.30
C ARG A 228 -12.62 35.30 -48.43
N LEU A 229 -12.09 36.03 -47.42
CA LEU A 229 -11.13 35.47 -46.47
C LEU A 229 -11.79 34.35 -45.63
N MET A 230 -11.28 33.15 -45.79
CA MET A 230 -11.78 31.97 -45.07
C MET A 230 -10.74 31.50 -44.06
N VAL A 231 -11.17 31.28 -42.81
CA VAL A 231 -10.33 30.81 -41.72
C VAL A 231 -10.66 29.38 -41.37
N ARG A 232 -9.61 28.58 -41.12
CA ARG A 232 -9.75 27.23 -40.56
C ARG A 232 -10.20 27.30 -39.14
N GLN A 233 -11.26 26.62 -38.83
CA GLN A 233 -11.77 26.41 -37.51
C GLN A 233 -11.31 25.01 -37.04
N PHE A 234 -10.62 24.95 -35.92
CA PHE A 234 -10.13 23.73 -35.38
C PHE A 234 -11.00 23.31 -34.19
N GLU A 235 -11.18 22.03 -34.05
CA GLU A 235 -11.85 21.46 -32.89
C GLU A 235 -10.80 21.19 -31.80
N GLU A 236 -10.98 21.77 -30.62
CA GLU A 236 -10.12 21.47 -29.49
C GLU A 236 -10.42 20.06 -29.02
N THR A 237 -9.54 19.14 -29.31
CA THR A 237 -9.61 17.80 -28.77
C THR A 237 -9.19 17.88 -27.29
N ARG A 238 -10.07 18.36 -26.41
CA ARG A 238 -9.85 18.24 -24.98
C ARG A 238 -9.82 16.75 -24.66
N ARG A 239 -8.64 16.26 -24.30
CA ARG A 239 -8.54 14.95 -23.66
C ARG A 239 -9.27 15.05 -22.34
N SER A 240 -10.33 14.24 -22.16
CA SER A 240 -11.08 14.24 -20.90
C SER A 240 -10.14 13.84 -19.77
N SER A 241 -10.00 14.71 -18.78
CA SER A 241 -9.27 14.42 -17.56
C SER A 241 -10.23 13.90 -16.50
N LEU A 242 -9.82 12.81 -15.84
CA LEU A 242 -10.59 12.10 -14.83
C LEU A 242 -10.10 12.46 -13.42
N LEU A 243 -11.00 12.97 -12.59
CA LEU A 243 -10.78 13.08 -11.15
C LEU A 243 -11.43 11.89 -10.43
N VAL A 244 -10.61 11.05 -9.83
CA VAL A 244 -11.04 10.00 -8.91
C VAL A 244 -10.85 10.53 -7.49
N LEU A 245 -11.95 10.70 -6.78
CA LEU A 245 -11.96 11.17 -5.40
C LEU A 245 -12.38 10.03 -4.50
N LEU A 246 -11.57 9.70 -3.50
CA LEU A 246 -11.88 8.65 -2.52
C LEU A 246 -11.99 9.27 -1.14
N SER A 247 -13.14 9.09 -0.49
CA SER A 247 -13.26 9.45 0.92
C SER A 247 -12.44 8.50 1.80
N THR A 248 -11.63 9.08 2.69
CA THR A 248 -10.90 8.36 3.73
C THR A 248 -11.51 8.56 5.12
N ARG A 249 -12.65 9.26 5.20
CA ARG A 249 -13.33 9.52 6.46
C ARG A 249 -13.99 8.24 6.99
N GLN A 250 -13.70 7.88 8.24
CA GLN A 250 -14.21 6.64 8.85
C GLN A 250 -15.74 6.61 8.93
N ASP A 251 -16.36 7.74 9.28
CA ASP A 251 -17.84 7.86 9.42
C ASP A 251 -18.62 7.64 8.12
N ASP A 252 -17.95 7.71 6.97
CA ASP A 252 -18.58 7.50 5.67
C ASP A 252 -18.88 6.02 5.39
N TYR A 253 -18.28 5.11 6.16
CA TYR A 253 -18.32 3.65 5.98
C TYR A 253 -18.95 2.96 7.18
N ALA A 254 -19.69 1.87 6.94
CA ALA A 254 -20.23 1.05 8.02
C ALA A 254 -19.17 0.13 8.65
N GLY A 255 -18.09 -0.15 7.92
CA GLY A 255 -17.00 -1.00 8.37
C GLY A 255 -15.79 -0.95 7.46
N GLU A 256 -14.72 -1.62 7.89
CA GLU A 256 -13.45 -1.66 7.17
C GLU A 256 -13.56 -2.33 5.79
N GLU A 257 -14.44 -3.34 5.64
CA GLU A 257 -14.67 -4.03 4.37
C GLU A 257 -15.28 -3.12 3.29
N ASP A 258 -16.15 -2.20 3.70
CA ASP A 258 -16.76 -1.22 2.80
C ASP A 258 -15.69 -0.23 2.29
N PHE A 259 -14.78 0.19 3.17
CA PHE A 259 -13.64 1.02 2.79
C PHE A 259 -12.69 0.30 1.84
N GLU A 260 -12.36 -0.96 2.09
CA GLU A 260 -11.51 -1.77 1.19
C GLU A 260 -12.16 -1.95 -0.20
N THR A 261 -13.48 -2.09 -0.23
CA THR A 261 -14.24 -2.11 -1.49
C THR A 261 -14.17 -0.76 -2.21
N ALA A 262 -14.33 0.35 -1.48
CA ALA A 262 -14.19 1.70 -2.05
C ALA A 262 -12.79 1.97 -2.60
N VAL A 263 -11.73 1.58 -1.88
CA VAL A 263 -10.34 1.65 -2.37
C VAL A 263 -10.18 0.83 -3.66
N SER A 264 -10.73 -0.38 -3.70
CA SER A 264 -10.66 -1.27 -4.87
C SER A 264 -11.38 -0.66 -6.08
N ILE A 265 -12.54 -0.01 -5.88
CA ILE A 265 -13.28 0.73 -6.90
C ILE A 265 -12.42 1.89 -7.43
N ALA A 266 -11.92 2.76 -6.54
CA ALA A 266 -11.13 3.92 -6.93
C ALA A 266 -9.83 3.53 -7.67
N CYS A 267 -9.13 2.49 -7.18
CA CYS A 267 -7.94 1.96 -7.83
C CYS A 267 -8.25 1.34 -9.20
N SER A 268 -9.40 0.66 -9.36
CA SER A 268 -9.81 0.10 -10.66
C SER A 268 -10.05 1.19 -11.70
N LEU A 269 -10.75 2.27 -11.31
CA LEU A 269 -11.00 3.44 -12.17
C LEU A 269 -9.71 4.11 -12.60
N ALA A 270 -8.85 4.42 -11.62
CA ALA A 270 -7.59 5.11 -11.90
C ALA A 270 -6.64 4.25 -12.73
N MET A 271 -6.55 2.94 -12.43
CA MET A 271 -5.69 2.01 -13.16
C MET A 271 -6.09 1.89 -14.62
N ASP A 272 -7.39 1.69 -14.89
CA ASP A 272 -7.92 1.54 -16.26
C ASP A 272 -7.66 2.82 -17.07
N ALA A 273 -7.94 3.99 -16.49
CA ALA A 273 -7.68 5.28 -17.14
C ALA A 273 -6.18 5.55 -17.38
N ILE A 274 -5.28 5.16 -16.46
CA ILE A 274 -3.82 5.27 -16.67
C ILE A 274 -3.38 4.34 -17.83
N GLN A 275 -3.92 3.11 -17.89
CA GLN A 275 -3.60 2.15 -18.96
C GLN A 275 -4.06 2.64 -20.32
N ASP A 276 -5.18 3.36 -20.38
CA ASP A 276 -5.70 4.01 -21.59
C ASP A 276 -4.94 5.30 -21.97
N GLY A 277 -3.91 5.68 -21.21
CA GLY A 277 -3.11 6.88 -21.46
C GLY A 277 -3.86 8.18 -21.22
N ARG A 278 -4.92 8.16 -20.41
CA ARG A 278 -5.72 9.35 -20.06
C ARG A 278 -5.09 10.09 -18.88
N GLU A 279 -5.37 11.38 -18.79
CA GLU A 279 -4.98 12.17 -17.64
C GLU A 279 -5.90 11.85 -16.46
N VAL A 280 -5.28 11.36 -15.36
CA VAL A 280 -5.98 10.95 -14.14
C VAL A 280 -5.37 11.64 -12.94
N ARG A 281 -6.23 12.13 -12.06
CA ARG A 281 -5.86 12.61 -10.72
C ARG A 281 -6.61 11.76 -9.69
N PHE A 282 -5.89 11.16 -8.76
CA PHE A 282 -6.48 10.40 -7.67
C PHE A 282 -6.23 11.14 -6.36
N ILE A 283 -7.30 11.65 -5.75
CA ILE A 283 -7.23 12.54 -4.59
C ILE A 283 -8.05 11.97 -3.43
N THR A 284 -7.51 12.10 -2.24
CA THR A 284 -8.16 11.73 -0.96
C THR A 284 -8.07 12.90 0.01
N GLN A 285 -8.70 12.84 1.17
CA GLN A 285 -8.54 13.84 2.22
C GLN A 285 -7.08 13.91 2.70
N ILE A 286 -6.37 12.79 2.70
CA ILE A 286 -4.97 12.72 3.15
C ILE A 286 -4.00 13.32 2.12
N GLY A 287 -4.40 13.36 0.83
CA GLY A 287 -3.59 13.89 -0.26
C GLY A 287 -3.79 13.19 -1.59
N ALA A 288 -3.01 13.60 -2.58
CA ALA A 288 -3.06 13.01 -3.92
C ALA A 288 -2.13 11.81 -4.05
N LEU A 289 -2.61 10.75 -4.70
CA LEU A 289 -1.81 9.59 -5.05
C LEU A 289 -1.06 9.82 -6.38
N PRO A 290 0.14 9.23 -6.55
CA PRO A 290 0.89 9.35 -7.79
C PRO A 290 0.20 8.56 -8.92
N THR A 291 -0.19 9.25 -9.98
CA THR A 291 -0.86 8.66 -11.16
C THR A 291 0.05 8.52 -12.37
N SER A 292 1.35 8.81 -12.22
CA SER A 292 2.34 8.66 -13.30
C SER A 292 2.56 7.20 -13.75
N SER A 293 2.21 6.23 -12.90
CA SER A 293 2.31 4.80 -13.17
C SER A 293 1.28 4.05 -12.33
N ALA A 294 0.56 3.11 -12.94
CA ALA A 294 -0.41 2.25 -12.25
C ALA A 294 0.23 1.50 -11.07
N LEU A 295 1.46 1.01 -11.23
CA LEU A 295 2.18 0.31 -10.15
C LEU A 295 2.47 1.22 -8.97
N ARG A 296 2.95 2.45 -9.19
CA ARG A 296 3.22 3.40 -8.11
C ARG A 296 1.94 3.81 -7.39
N MET A 297 0.86 3.99 -8.13
CA MET A 297 -0.45 4.29 -7.57
C MET A 297 -0.92 3.15 -6.65
N LEU A 298 -0.81 1.89 -7.11
CA LEU A 298 -1.16 0.71 -6.31
C LEU A 298 -0.25 0.54 -5.08
N ASP A 299 1.07 0.75 -5.23
CA ASP A 299 2.01 0.72 -4.10
C ASP A 299 1.63 1.76 -3.03
N THR A 300 1.29 2.99 -3.45
CA THR A 300 0.88 4.06 -2.52
C THR A 300 -0.49 3.79 -1.92
N SER A 301 -1.41 3.19 -2.68
CA SER A 301 -2.73 2.82 -2.18
C SER A 301 -2.66 1.82 -1.01
N CYS A 302 -1.57 1.03 -0.89
CA CYS A 302 -1.35 0.15 0.25
C CYS A 302 -1.26 0.88 1.60
N LEU A 303 -0.97 2.19 1.60
CA LEU A 303 -0.84 3.01 2.80
C LEU A 303 -2.14 3.73 3.19
N LEU A 304 -3.17 3.69 2.35
CA LEU A 304 -4.45 4.33 2.65
C LEU A 304 -5.11 3.65 3.86
N SER A 305 -5.56 4.45 4.79
CA SER A 305 -6.36 4.02 5.95
C SER A 305 -7.48 5.02 6.18
N THR A 306 -8.54 4.59 6.84
CA THR A 306 -9.54 5.52 7.35
C THR A 306 -8.97 6.32 8.51
N GLY A 307 -9.41 7.57 8.64
CA GLY A 307 -9.06 8.46 9.73
C GLY A 307 -10.25 9.32 10.17
N GLU A 308 -10.07 10.03 11.28
CA GLU A 308 -10.98 11.07 11.75
C GLU A 308 -10.64 12.38 11.01
N ASP A 309 -10.94 12.42 9.72
CA ASP A 309 -10.66 13.60 8.89
C ASP A 309 -11.68 14.71 9.18
N ASP A 310 -11.22 15.96 9.28
CA ASP A 310 -12.03 17.10 9.68
C ASP A 310 -13.09 17.51 8.65
N PHE A 311 -12.98 17.10 7.39
CA PHE A 311 -13.90 17.51 6.32
C PHE A 311 -14.52 16.35 5.55
N GLY A 312 -15.80 16.55 5.17
CA GLY A 312 -16.56 15.55 4.42
C GLY A 312 -16.29 15.54 2.91
N CYS A 313 -16.94 14.59 2.23
CA CYS A 313 -16.79 14.40 0.77
C CYS A 313 -17.20 15.64 -0.04
N ASP A 314 -18.11 16.48 0.44
CA ASP A 314 -18.51 17.72 -0.25
C ASP A 314 -17.35 18.72 -0.32
N LEU A 315 -16.59 18.88 0.75
CA LEU A 315 -15.37 19.71 0.76
C LEU A 315 -14.23 19.08 -0.04
N LEU A 316 -14.11 17.74 -0.05
CA LEU A 316 -13.15 17.04 -0.90
C LEU A 316 -13.40 17.38 -2.38
N VAL A 317 -14.65 17.30 -2.83
CA VAL A 317 -15.03 17.68 -4.20
C VAL A 317 -14.71 19.16 -4.47
N ARG A 318 -15.04 20.06 -3.53
CA ARG A 318 -14.74 21.49 -3.67
C ARG A 318 -13.25 21.74 -3.86
N HIS A 319 -12.40 21.18 -2.99
CA HIS A 319 -10.95 21.34 -3.06
C HIS A 319 -10.38 20.79 -4.37
N ALA A 320 -10.81 19.60 -4.77
CA ALA A 320 -10.35 18.94 -5.97
C ALA A 320 -10.74 19.70 -7.24
N CYS A 321 -12.00 20.16 -7.35
CA CYS A 321 -12.48 20.92 -8.51
C CYS A 321 -11.85 22.33 -8.57
N THR A 322 -11.54 22.95 -7.43
CA THR A 322 -10.83 24.24 -7.40
C THR A 322 -9.37 24.09 -7.85
N ALA A 323 -8.71 23.00 -7.45
CA ALA A 323 -7.33 22.73 -7.85
C ALA A 323 -7.20 22.24 -9.31
N HIS A 324 -8.25 21.63 -9.86
CA HIS A 324 -8.28 21.05 -11.20
C HIS A 324 -9.54 21.46 -11.98
N PRO A 325 -9.65 22.74 -12.38
CA PRO A 325 -10.83 23.28 -13.08
C PRO A 325 -10.97 22.72 -14.50
N ASP A 326 -9.92 22.14 -15.05
CA ASP A 326 -9.81 21.52 -16.38
C ASP A 326 -10.36 20.08 -16.42
N ALA A 327 -10.72 19.51 -15.26
CA ALA A 327 -11.28 18.16 -15.20
C ALA A 327 -12.64 18.08 -15.91
N SER A 328 -12.82 17.01 -16.69
CA SER A 328 -14.07 16.77 -17.42
C SER A 328 -15.04 15.91 -16.59
N ILE A 329 -14.50 14.97 -15.83
CA ILE A 329 -15.28 13.99 -15.07
C ILE A 329 -14.75 13.89 -13.65
N VAL A 330 -15.69 13.87 -12.71
CA VAL A 330 -15.44 13.66 -11.28
C VAL A 330 -16.17 12.41 -10.83
N VAL A 331 -15.45 11.41 -10.38
CA VAL A 331 -16.00 10.21 -9.77
C VAL A 331 -15.68 10.24 -8.27
N LEU A 332 -16.68 10.50 -7.46
CA LEU A 332 -16.59 10.44 -6.00
C LEU A 332 -16.87 9.02 -5.54
N VAL A 333 -15.89 8.39 -4.89
CA VAL A 333 -16.01 7.06 -4.28
C VAL A 333 -16.09 7.23 -2.76
N THR A 334 -17.15 6.70 -2.13
CA THR A 334 -17.40 6.84 -0.70
C THR A 334 -18.19 5.66 -0.17
N GLY A 335 -18.51 5.65 1.13
CA GLY A 335 -19.37 4.65 1.76
C GLY A 335 -20.86 5.03 1.70
N GLN A 336 -21.71 4.07 2.07
CA GLN A 336 -23.16 4.25 2.07
C GLN A 336 -23.68 5.06 3.27
N GLN A 337 -22.84 5.37 4.26
CA GLN A 337 -23.23 6.18 5.42
C GLN A 337 -23.32 7.69 5.12
N VAL A 338 -22.80 8.11 3.96
CA VAL A 338 -22.85 9.51 3.54
C VAL A 338 -24.27 9.92 3.19
N ASP A 339 -24.75 10.99 3.83
CA ASP A 339 -26.07 11.56 3.58
C ASP A 339 -26.23 12.08 2.14
N ARG A 340 -27.42 11.88 1.56
CA ARG A 340 -27.77 12.41 0.24
C ARG A 340 -27.62 13.93 0.15
N ALA A 341 -27.88 14.65 1.25
CA ALA A 341 -27.69 16.09 1.31
C ALA A 341 -26.23 16.52 1.14
N VAL A 342 -25.27 15.74 1.70
CA VAL A 342 -23.82 15.96 1.52
C VAL A 342 -23.44 15.75 0.05
N LEU A 343 -23.94 14.69 -0.57
CA LEU A 343 -23.68 14.39 -1.99
C LEU A 343 -24.28 15.45 -2.91
N ALA A 344 -25.49 15.94 -2.61
CA ALA A 344 -26.10 17.04 -3.37
C ALA A 344 -25.30 18.35 -3.26
N ARG A 345 -24.75 18.67 -2.07
CA ARG A 345 -23.83 19.80 -1.88
C ARG A 345 -22.52 19.60 -2.66
N ALA A 346 -21.97 18.38 -2.63
CA ALA A 346 -20.76 18.03 -3.38
C ALA A 346 -20.94 18.35 -4.89
N ARG A 347 -22.10 17.98 -5.47
CA ARG A 347 -22.43 18.34 -6.86
C ARG A 347 -22.46 19.85 -7.08
N GLY A 348 -22.96 20.62 -6.12
CA GLY A 348 -23.01 22.09 -6.20
C GLY A 348 -21.64 22.76 -6.26
N PHE A 349 -20.59 22.12 -5.78
CA PHE A 349 -19.21 22.62 -5.86
C PHE A 349 -18.49 22.27 -7.17
N ALA A 350 -18.99 21.30 -7.93
CA ALA A 350 -18.44 20.98 -9.24
C ALA A 350 -18.97 21.94 -10.31
N PRO A 351 -18.14 22.55 -11.14
CA PRO A 351 -18.56 23.40 -12.26
C PRO A 351 -19.56 22.69 -13.19
N LEU A 352 -20.47 23.45 -13.81
CA LEU A 352 -21.52 22.89 -14.66
C LEU A 352 -21.04 21.98 -15.80
N PRO A 353 -19.91 22.26 -16.49
CA PRO A 353 -19.45 21.37 -17.57
C PRO A 353 -18.87 20.05 -17.07
N MET A 354 -18.55 19.92 -15.76
CA MET A 354 -18.04 18.68 -15.19
C MET A 354 -19.14 17.66 -14.95
N VAL A 355 -19.00 16.47 -15.50
CA VAL A 355 -19.86 15.33 -15.18
C VAL A 355 -19.44 14.76 -13.83
N THR A 356 -20.37 14.71 -12.89
CA THR A 356 -20.09 14.25 -11.52
C THR A 356 -20.94 13.03 -11.20
N VAL A 357 -20.32 11.97 -10.72
CA VAL A 357 -20.95 10.71 -10.33
C VAL A 357 -20.47 10.32 -8.95
N ALA A 358 -21.33 9.77 -8.12
CA ALA A 358 -20.96 9.14 -6.86
C ALA A 358 -21.14 7.62 -6.93
N LEU A 359 -20.12 6.89 -6.49
CA LEU A 359 -20.14 5.46 -6.30
C LEU A 359 -20.00 5.18 -4.80
N ARG A 360 -20.98 4.49 -4.23
CA ARG A 360 -20.97 4.19 -2.80
C ARG A 360 -20.78 2.70 -2.55
N ALA A 361 -19.72 2.36 -1.83
CA ALA A 361 -19.45 1.01 -1.38
C ALA A 361 -20.18 0.71 -0.07
N GLY A 362 -20.76 -0.47 0.07
CA GLY A 362 -21.41 -0.93 1.28
C GLY A 362 -22.23 -2.18 1.05
N GLN A 363 -23.10 -2.51 2.03
CA GLN A 363 -23.81 -3.80 2.04
C GLN A 363 -25.10 -3.82 1.18
N HIS A 364 -25.60 -2.67 0.75
CA HIS A 364 -26.77 -2.61 -0.12
C HIS A 364 -26.36 -2.94 -1.55
N GLY A 365 -27.04 -3.90 -2.16
CA GLY A 365 -26.78 -4.33 -3.53
C GLY A 365 -26.85 -3.22 -4.56
N LEU A 366 -26.56 -3.55 -5.82
CA LEU A 366 -26.49 -2.59 -6.93
C LEU A 366 -27.80 -1.83 -7.12
N SER A 367 -27.83 -0.55 -6.73
CA SER A 367 -28.95 0.34 -6.90
C SER A 367 -28.51 1.70 -7.45
N ARG A 368 -29.42 2.37 -8.19
CA ARG A 368 -29.22 3.72 -8.71
C ARG A 368 -30.24 4.67 -8.13
N HIS A 369 -29.78 5.81 -7.69
CA HIS A 369 -30.62 6.92 -7.27
C HIS A 369 -29.96 8.26 -7.60
N HIS A 370 -30.54 9.37 -7.17
CA HIS A 370 -29.98 10.70 -7.40
C HIS A 370 -29.88 11.46 -6.07
N ALA A 371 -28.80 12.23 -5.94
CA ALA A 371 -28.65 13.24 -4.91
C ALA A 371 -28.65 14.62 -5.59
N GLY A 372 -29.82 15.27 -5.62
CA GLY A 372 -30.03 16.42 -6.50
C GLY A 372 -29.91 16.01 -7.96
N THR A 373 -28.97 16.64 -8.68
CA THR A 373 -28.65 16.32 -10.09
C THR A 373 -27.51 15.32 -10.25
N MET A 374 -26.92 14.84 -9.15
CA MET A 374 -25.81 13.89 -9.20
C MET A 374 -26.32 12.45 -9.21
N PRO A 375 -25.98 11.63 -10.22
CA PRO A 375 -26.21 10.20 -10.21
C PRO A 375 -25.39 9.55 -9.07
N VAL A 376 -26.05 8.68 -8.32
CA VAL A 376 -25.43 7.92 -7.23
C VAL A 376 -25.72 6.45 -7.46
N VAL A 377 -24.68 5.62 -7.41
CA VAL A 377 -24.83 4.18 -7.55
C VAL A 377 -24.22 3.49 -6.34
N ASP A 378 -25.07 2.70 -5.67
CA ASP A 378 -24.64 1.83 -4.58
C ASP A 378 -24.16 0.50 -5.13
N MET A 379 -23.18 -0.10 -4.49
CA MET A 379 -22.69 -1.43 -4.83
C MET A 379 -22.09 -2.14 -3.60
N ASP A 380 -22.25 -3.48 -3.56
CA ASP A 380 -21.73 -4.34 -2.50
C ASP A 380 -20.50 -5.15 -2.96
N ARG A 381 -20.25 -5.24 -4.27
CA ARG A 381 -19.17 -6.03 -4.85
C ARG A 381 -18.45 -5.29 -5.96
N LEU A 382 -17.13 -5.47 -5.99
CA LEU A 382 -16.27 -4.86 -6.99
C LEU A 382 -16.62 -5.26 -8.43
N GLU A 383 -17.07 -6.52 -8.63
CA GLU A 383 -17.43 -7.07 -9.94
C GLU A 383 -18.62 -6.34 -10.58
N GLN A 384 -19.40 -5.62 -9.80
CA GLN A 384 -20.53 -4.82 -10.28
C GLN A 384 -20.11 -3.48 -10.90
N LEU A 385 -18.85 -3.06 -10.70
CA LEU A 385 -18.34 -1.75 -11.12
C LEU A 385 -18.59 -1.43 -12.60
N PRO A 386 -18.38 -2.34 -13.57
CA PRO A 386 -18.68 -2.05 -14.97
C PRO A 386 -20.15 -1.77 -15.24
N THR A 387 -21.04 -2.49 -14.53
CA THR A 387 -22.50 -2.28 -14.62
C THR A 387 -22.95 -1.00 -13.92
N ALA A 388 -22.32 -0.70 -12.78
CA ALA A 388 -22.57 0.53 -12.02
C ALA A 388 -22.23 1.78 -12.85
N LEU A 389 -21.10 1.79 -13.52
CA LEU A 389 -20.69 2.89 -14.41
C LEU A 389 -21.66 3.10 -15.58
N ARG A 390 -22.11 2.02 -16.24
CA ARG A 390 -23.12 2.11 -17.31
C ARG A 390 -24.46 2.65 -16.82
N ARG A 391 -24.80 2.43 -15.55
CA ARG A 391 -26.04 2.96 -14.96
C ARG A 391 -25.88 4.40 -14.49
N ALA A 392 -24.65 4.79 -14.13
CA ALA A 392 -24.36 6.11 -13.59
C ALA A 392 -24.33 7.21 -14.66
N LEU A 393 -23.87 6.86 -15.82
CA LEU A 393 -23.62 7.74 -16.94
C LEU A 393 -24.53 7.40 -18.11
#